data_3325cece093f8fa1bf16e2e4c0928bd3
#
_entry.id   3325cece093f8fa1bf16e2e4c0928bd3
#
_cell.length_a   1.000
_cell.length_b   1.000
_cell.length_c   1.000
_cell.angle_alpha   90.00
_cell.angle_beta   90.00
_cell.angle_gamma   90.00
#
_symmetry.space_group_name_H-M   'P 1'
#
loop_
_entity.id
_entity.type
_entity.pdbx_description
1 polymer ?
#
loop_
_entity_poly.entity_id
_entity_poly.type
_entity_poly.pdbx_seq_one_letter_code
_entity_poly.pdbx_strand_id
1 'polypeptide(L)'
;MAFNFSKSNLPKQLFINNEYVDSKNKKKLSAYNPKDGSLVADNVALAGGQDVDAAVEAAEKAFPAWKRMPPIQRRDIMLRFAALIEEHGEALAELTRITLGAPYGSFGKFETGLIVETFKYNAGWIDKFAGESFPQEDGFLKIVRNEPL
;
A
#
# COMPACT_ATOMS: atom_id res chain seq x y z
N MET A 1 -16.93 -9.25 3.02
CA MET A 1 -16.81 -9.87 4.36
C MET A 1 -16.00 -8.91 5.21
N ALA A 2 -16.52 -8.45 6.33
CA ALA A 2 -15.75 -7.61 7.25
C ALA A 2 -14.54 -8.42 7.78
N PHE A 3 -13.36 -7.82 7.77
CA PHE A 3 -12.16 -8.42 8.34
C PHE A 3 -12.33 -8.51 9.86
N ASN A 4 -12.49 -9.71 10.38
CA ASN A 4 -12.56 -9.90 11.82
C ASN A 4 -11.12 -10.03 12.34
N PHE A 5 -10.63 -8.96 12.97
CA PHE A 5 -9.30 -8.94 13.56
C PHE A 5 -9.23 -9.93 14.73
N SER A 6 -8.42 -10.96 14.58
CA SER A 6 -8.02 -11.86 15.65
C SER A 6 -6.51 -12.08 15.55
N LYS A 7 -5.80 -12.06 16.69
CA LYS A 7 -4.37 -12.39 16.73
C LYS A 7 -4.06 -13.74 16.08
N SER A 8 -4.99 -14.69 16.13
CA SER A 8 -4.85 -16.02 15.52
C SER A 8 -4.92 -16.03 14.00
N ASN A 9 -5.51 -15.00 13.38
CA ASN A 9 -5.77 -14.93 11.94
C ASN A 9 -4.85 -13.94 11.21
N LEU A 10 -3.80 -13.43 11.87
CA LEU A 10 -2.83 -12.55 11.22
C LEU A 10 -2.04 -13.32 10.16
N PRO A 11 -1.97 -12.81 8.91
CA PRO A 11 -1.09 -13.37 7.91
C PRO A 11 0.37 -13.29 8.39
N LYS A 12 1.09 -14.40 8.30
CA LYS A 12 2.49 -14.49 8.75
C LYS A 12 3.47 -14.62 7.60
N GLN A 13 2.97 -14.73 6.39
CA GLN A 13 3.72 -14.85 5.14
C GLN A 13 3.96 -13.48 4.50
N LEU A 14 4.90 -13.42 3.56
CA LEU A 14 5.05 -12.28 2.66
C LEU A 14 3.86 -12.24 1.69
N PHE A 15 3.47 -11.05 1.23
CA PHE A 15 2.45 -10.90 0.21
C PHE A 15 3.10 -10.32 -1.05
N ILE A 16 3.30 -11.16 -2.07
CA ILE A 16 3.98 -10.80 -3.32
C ILE A 16 3.14 -11.29 -4.48
N ASN A 17 2.91 -10.44 -5.47
CA ASN A 17 2.14 -10.76 -6.69
C ASN A 17 0.74 -11.33 -6.39
N ASN A 18 0.02 -10.73 -5.44
CA ASN A 18 -1.30 -11.17 -4.95
C ASN A 18 -1.34 -12.53 -4.26
N GLU A 19 -0.21 -13.09 -3.84
CA GLU A 19 -0.13 -14.39 -3.18
C GLU A 19 0.61 -14.29 -1.84
N TYR A 20 0.19 -15.10 -0.88
CA TYR A 20 0.93 -15.29 0.37
C TYR A 20 2.01 -16.33 0.14
N VAL A 21 3.28 -15.93 0.32
CA VAL A 21 4.45 -16.76 0.06
C VAL A 21 5.40 -16.80 1.25
N ASP A 22 6.07 -17.91 1.46
CA ASP A 22 7.14 -17.99 2.45
C ASP A 22 8.40 -17.28 1.94
N SER A 23 9.21 -16.72 2.87
CA SER A 23 10.50 -16.14 2.50
C SER A 23 11.46 -17.19 1.94
N LYS A 24 12.23 -16.81 0.92
CA LYS A 24 13.23 -17.70 0.27
C LYS A 24 14.27 -18.20 1.26
N ASN A 25 14.70 -17.36 2.18
CA ASN A 25 15.68 -17.70 3.21
C ASN A 25 15.10 -18.49 4.40
N LYS A 26 13.76 -18.68 4.43
CA LYS A 26 12.99 -19.35 5.51
C LYS A 26 13.20 -18.75 6.90
N LYS A 27 13.79 -17.56 7.00
CA LYS A 27 13.94 -16.85 8.28
C LYS A 27 12.60 -16.33 8.75
N LYS A 28 12.43 -16.37 10.08
CA LYS A 28 11.20 -15.91 10.74
C LYS A 28 11.56 -15.03 11.92
N LEU A 29 10.62 -14.18 12.31
CA LEU A 29 10.71 -13.34 13.49
C LEU A 29 9.46 -13.48 14.34
N SER A 30 9.54 -13.06 15.59
CA SER A 30 8.41 -12.91 16.49
C SER A 30 8.18 -11.42 16.76
N ALA A 31 6.93 -11.00 16.69
CA ALA A 31 6.51 -9.63 17.01
C ALA A 31 5.93 -9.58 18.41
N TYR A 32 6.38 -8.63 19.20
CA TYR A 32 5.96 -8.43 20.58
C TYR A 32 5.32 -7.04 20.75
N ASN A 33 4.32 -6.96 21.63
CA ASN A 33 3.72 -5.71 22.01
C ASN A 33 4.72 -4.91 22.89
N PRO A 34 5.19 -3.74 22.44
CA PRO A 34 6.18 -2.98 23.21
C PRO A 34 5.65 -2.43 24.55
N LYS A 35 4.33 -2.40 24.75
CA LYS A 35 3.71 -1.92 25.99
C LYS A 35 3.92 -2.89 27.18
N ASP A 36 3.82 -4.21 26.91
CA ASP A 36 3.79 -5.22 27.97
C ASP A 36 4.65 -6.45 27.67
N GLY A 37 5.33 -6.48 26.52
CA GLY A 37 6.16 -7.61 26.09
C GLY A 37 5.37 -8.84 25.67
N SER A 38 4.04 -8.79 25.60
CA SER A 38 3.24 -9.95 25.18
C SER A 38 3.47 -10.30 23.71
N LEU A 39 3.45 -11.60 23.40
CA LEU A 39 3.57 -12.07 22.03
C LEU A 39 2.34 -11.67 21.21
N VAL A 40 2.56 -10.94 20.11
CA VAL A 40 1.53 -10.58 19.13
C VAL A 40 1.43 -11.64 18.04
N ALA A 41 2.55 -11.99 17.43
CA ALA A 41 2.64 -13.02 16.40
C ALA A 41 4.02 -13.68 16.43
N ASP A 42 4.05 -14.97 16.21
CA ASP A 42 5.26 -15.79 16.04
C ASP A 42 5.40 -16.23 14.56
N ASN A 43 6.58 -16.71 14.23
CA ASN A 43 6.83 -17.31 12.91
C ASN A 43 6.47 -16.40 11.71
N VAL A 44 6.57 -15.08 11.87
CA VAL A 44 6.35 -14.12 10.79
C VAL A 44 7.52 -14.21 9.82
N ALA A 45 7.23 -14.39 8.53
CA ALA A 45 8.27 -14.50 7.49
C ALA A 45 9.12 -13.24 7.42
N LEU A 46 10.44 -13.40 7.43
CA LEU A 46 11.40 -12.31 7.29
C LEU A 46 11.96 -12.30 5.87
N ALA A 47 11.63 -11.29 5.09
CA ALA A 47 12.11 -11.13 3.72
C ALA A 47 13.64 -11.01 3.67
N GLY A 48 14.24 -11.57 2.63
CA GLY A 48 15.63 -11.37 2.23
C GLY A 48 15.73 -10.66 0.89
N GLY A 49 16.94 -10.39 0.40
CA GLY A 49 17.18 -9.70 -0.87
C GLY A 49 16.40 -10.32 -2.05
N GLN A 50 16.43 -11.65 -2.17
CA GLN A 50 15.70 -12.36 -3.24
C GLN A 50 14.18 -12.17 -3.19
N ASP A 51 13.59 -11.97 -2.01
CA ASP A 51 12.16 -11.71 -1.86
C ASP A 51 11.83 -10.27 -2.27
N VAL A 52 12.72 -9.32 -1.96
CA VAL A 52 12.62 -7.93 -2.40
C VAL A 52 12.72 -7.86 -3.92
N ASP A 53 13.70 -8.53 -4.52
CA ASP A 53 13.88 -8.60 -5.97
C ASP A 53 12.63 -9.15 -6.66
N ALA A 54 12.05 -10.24 -6.11
CA ALA A 54 10.81 -10.83 -6.64
C ALA A 54 9.60 -9.86 -6.53
N ALA A 55 9.52 -9.09 -5.46
CA ALA A 55 8.46 -8.08 -5.29
C ALA A 55 8.61 -6.94 -6.30
N VAL A 56 9.83 -6.45 -6.52
CA VAL A 56 10.14 -5.42 -7.52
C VAL A 56 9.82 -5.92 -8.92
N GLU A 57 10.27 -7.13 -9.29
CA GLU A 57 9.99 -7.75 -10.58
C GLU A 57 8.48 -7.89 -10.83
N ALA A 58 7.71 -8.28 -9.82
CA ALA A 58 6.25 -8.37 -9.91
C ALA A 58 5.61 -6.99 -10.16
N ALA A 59 6.11 -5.95 -9.50
CA ALA A 59 5.64 -4.57 -9.70
C ALA A 59 5.99 -4.06 -11.11
N GLU A 60 7.21 -4.31 -11.58
CA GLU A 60 7.64 -3.95 -12.94
C GLU A 60 6.80 -4.63 -14.02
N LYS A 61 6.48 -5.92 -13.85
CA LYS A 61 5.59 -6.66 -14.77
C LYS A 61 4.17 -6.09 -14.79
N ALA A 62 3.65 -5.62 -13.66
CA ALA A 62 2.31 -5.05 -13.56
C ALA A 62 2.23 -3.62 -14.13
N PHE A 63 3.33 -2.86 -14.07
CA PHE A 63 3.36 -1.45 -14.41
C PHE A 63 2.87 -1.11 -15.83
N PRO A 64 3.23 -1.84 -16.93
CA PRO A 64 2.77 -1.50 -18.27
C PRO A 64 1.23 -1.54 -18.42
N ALA A 65 0.57 -2.48 -17.75
CA ALA A 65 -0.89 -2.55 -17.76
C ALA A 65 -1.51 -1.39 -16.97
N TRP A 66 -0.97 -1.08 -15.81
CA TRP A 66 -1.37 0.05 -14.98
C TRP A 66 -1.17 1.39 -15.69
N LYS A 67 -0.02 1.60 -16.34
CA LYS A 67 0.29 2.81 -17.11
C LYS A 67 -0.72 3.05 -18.25
N ARG A 68 -1.17 1.99 -18.94
CA ARG A 68 -2.13 2.07 -20.05
C ARG A 68 -3.59 2.16 -19.61
N MET A 69 -3.89 1.86 -18.35
CA MET A 69 -5.26 1.93 -17.82
C MET A 69 -5.79 3.37 -17.91
N PRO A 70 -7.05 3.57 -18.35
CA PRO A 70 -7.66 4.89 -18.35
C PRO A 70 -7.58 5.59 -16.99
N PRO A 71 -7.29 6.90 -16.94
CA PRO A 71 -7.14 7.65 -15.68
C PRO A 71 -8.31 7.46 -14.71
N ILE A 72 -9.54 7.49 -15.23
CA ILE A 72 -10.76 7.30 -14.43
C ILE A 72 -10.77 5.93 -13.74
N GLN A 73 -10.38 4.87 -14.43
CA GLN A 73 -10.35 3.53 -13.84
C GLN A 73 -9.28 3.42 -12.72
N ARG A 74 -8.11 4.03 -12.92
CA ARG A 74 -7.08 4.09 -11.86
C ARG A 74 -7.58 4.86 -10.64
N ARG A 75 -8.25 6.00 -10.87
CA ARG A 75 -8.90 6.77 -9.80
C ARG A 75 -9.90 5.93 -9.02
N ASP A 76 -10.78 5.23 -9.72
CA ASP A 76 -11.84 4.44 -9.08
C ASP A 76 -11.26 3.27 -8.26
N ILE A 77 -10.16 2.65 -8.71
CA ILE A 77 -9.42 1.65 -7.93
C ILE A 77 -8.87 2.25 -6.64
N MET A 78 -8.25 3.43 -6.70
CA MET A 78 -7.70 4.10 -5.53
C MET A 78 -8.80 4.52 -4.54
N LEU A 79 -9.94 5.03 -5.03
CA LEU A 79 -11.08 5.38 -4.19
C LEU A 79 -11.69 4.14 -3.51
N ARG A 80 -11.79 3.02 -4.23
CA ARG A 80 -12.23 1.76 -3.66
C ARG A 80 -11.27 1.25 -2.59
N PHE A 81 -9.96 1.39 -2.80
CA PHE A 81 -8.96 1.04 -1.79
C PHE A 81 -9.11 1.91 -0.54
N ALA A 82 -9.30 3.22 -0.69
CA ALA A 82 -9.57 4.12 0.42
C ALA A 82 -10.82 3.71 1.23
N ALA A 83 -11.90 3.35 0.53
CA ALA A 83 -13.12 2.87 1.19
C ALA A 83 -12.91 1.57 1.97
N LEU A 84 -12.10 0.63 1.46
CA LEU A 84 -11.74 -0.60 2.18
C LEU A 84 -10.90 -0.31 3.42
N ILE A 85 -9.96 0.64 3.37
CA ILE A 85 -9.19 1.07 4.54
C ILE A 85 -10.13 1.68 5.59
N GLU A 86 -11.09 2.50 5.17
CA GLU A 86 -12.08 3.12 6.05
C GLU A 86 -12.98 2.06 6.73
N GLU A 87 -13.47 1.08 5.96
CA GLU A 87 -14.27 -0.05 6.45
C GLU A 87 -13.52 -0.88 7.50
N HIS A 88 -12.21 -1.06 7.32
CA HIS A 88 -11.37 -1.86 8.22
C HIS A 88 -10.55 -1.03 9.22
N GLY A 89 -10.85 0.26 9.33
CA GLY A 89 -10.05 1.23 10.08
C GLY A 89 -9.86 0.87 11.55
N GLU A 90 -10.87 0.33 12.21
CA GLU A 90 -10.77 -0.08 13.61
C GLU A 90 -9.80 -1.28 13.80
N ALA A 91 -9.86 -2.25 12.91
CA ALA A 91 -8.96 -3.40 12.93
C ALA A 91 -7.50 -3.00 12.66
N LEU A 92 -7.29 -2.09 11.71
CA LEU A 92 -5.97 -1.55 11.39
C LEU A 92 -5.40 -0.72 12.56
N ALA A 93 -6.21 0.13 13.16
CA ALA A 93 -5.82 0.92 14.34
C ALA A 93 -5.44 0.02 15.54
N GLU A 94 -6.19 -1.06 15.77
CA GLU A 94 -5.88 -2.03 16.82
C GLU A 94 -4.59 -2.79 16.52
N LEU A 95 -4.36 -3.17 15.27
CA LEU A 95 -3.10 -3.81 14.86
C LEU A 95 -1.91 -2.88 15.12
N THR A 96 -2.01 -1.61 14.74
CA THR A 96 -1.01 -0.58 15.04
C THR A 96 -0.78 -0.45 16.55
N ARG A 97 -1.84 -0.44 17.34
CA ARG A 97 -1.75 -0.36 18.80
C ARG A 97 -0.92 -1.50 19.41
N ILE A 98 -1.14 -2.72 18.98
CA ILE A 98 -0.47 -3.89 19.58
C ILE A 98 0.93 -4.15 19.01
N THR A 99 1.23 -3.70 17.79
CA THR A 99 2.53 -3.93 17.15
C THR A 99 3.51 -2.77 17.36
N LEU A 100 3.02 -1.54 17.41
CA LEU A 100 3.81 -0.33 17.60
C LEU A 100 3.75 0.21 19.04
N GLY A 101 2.75 -0.23 19.83
CA GLY A 101 2.49 0.32 21.16
C GLY A 101 1.86 1.72 21.15
N ALA A 102 1.40 2.18 20.00
CA ALA A 102 0.81 3.50 19.84
C ALA A 102 -0.59 3.59 20.47
N PRO A 103 -0.99 4.76 21.03
CA PRO A 103 -2.33 4.95 21.54
C PRO A 103 -3.40 4.77 20.45
N TYR A 104 -4.41 3.98 20.73
CA TYR A 104 -5.46 3.63 19.76
C TYR A 104 -6.19 4.86 19.18
N GLY A 105 -6.66 5.75 20.05
CA GLY A 105 -7.49 6.89 19.64
C GLY A 105 -6.70 8.01 18.96
N SER A 106 -5.60 8.44 19.59
CA SER A 106 -4.82 9.60 19.14
C SER A 106 -3.79 9.30 18.06
N PHE A 107 -3.47 8.02 17.81
CA PHE A 107 -2.51 7.64 16.80
C PHE A 107 -3.11 6.63 15.79
N GLY A 108 -3.53 5.45 16.22
CA GLY A 108 -4.00 4.41 15.32
C GLY A 108 -5.18 4.83 14.44
N LYS A 109 -6.22 5.42 15.05
CA LYS A 109 -7.37 5.97 14.30
C LYS A 109 -6.98 7.18 13.44
N PHE A 110 -6.14 8.06 13.97
CA PHE A 110 -5.69 9.23 13.23
C PHE A 110 -4.90 8.85 11.99
N GLU A 111 -3.93 7.95 12.11
CA GLU A 111 -3.15 7.48 10.95
C GLU A 111 -4.02 6.79 9.90
N THR A 112 -4.94 5.94 10.32
CA THR A 112 -5.86 5.28 9.39
C THR A 112 -6.70 6.30 8.63
N GLY A 113 -7.22 7.32 9.31
CA GLY A 113 -7.94 8.43 8.67
C GLY A 113 -7.06 9.21 7.69
N LEU A 114 -5.82 9.51 8.07
CA LEU A 114 -4.86 10.21 7.21
C LEU A 114 -4.53 9.41 5.94
N ILE A 115 -4.39 8.09 6.03
CA ILE A 115 -4.20 7.21 4.86
C ILE A 115 -5.40 7.33 3.91
N VAL A 116 -6.63 7.24 4.43
CA VAL A 116 -7.85 7.37 3.63
C VAL A 116 -7.88 8.71 2.88
N GLU A 117 -7.65 9.81 3.58
CA GLU A 117 -7.64 11.16 2.98
C GLU A 117 -6.51 11.31 1.95
N THR A 118 -5.33 10.75 2.21
CA THR A 118 -4.20 10.78 1.27
C THR A 118 -4.54 10.05 -0.03
N PHE A 119 -5.17 8.87 0.05
CA PHE A 119 -5.59 8.14 -1.14
C PHE A 119 -6.69 8.89 -1.90
N LYS A 120 -7.70 9.45 -1.22
CA LYS A 120 -8.76 10.27 -1.84
C LYS A 120 -8.18 11.49 -2.54
N TYR A 121 -7.27 12.22 -1.88
CA TYR A 121 -6.60 13.39 -2.44
C TYR A 121 -5.81 13.05 -3.71
N ASN A 122 -4.95 12.05 -3.67
CA ASN A 122 -4.15 11.65 -4.83
C ASN A 122 -5.00 11.05 -5.96
N ALA A 123 -6.05 10.31 -5.64
CA ALA A 123 -7.03 9.85 -6.64
C ALA A 123 -7.67 11.01 -7.39
N GLY A 124 -7.95 12.12 -6.70
CA GLY A 124 -8.48 13.33 -7.31
C GLY A 124 -7.56 14.03 -8.31
N TRP A 125 -6.26 13.76 -8.28
CA TRP A 125 -5.28 14.34 -9.21
C TRP A 125 -5.04 13.51 -10.46
N ILE A 126 -5.43 12.24 -10.50
CA ILE A 126 -5.09 11.31 -11.58
C ILE A 126 -5.55 11.81 -12.96
N ASP A 127 -6.73 12.41 -13.05
CA ASP A 127 -7.30 12.93 -14.29
C ASP A 127 -7.03 14.42 -14.53
N LYS A 128 -6.32 15.08 -13.62
CA LYS A 128 -6.04 16.52 -13.65
C LYS A 128 -4.57 16.84 -13.89
N PHE A 129 -3.68 15.88 -13.67
CA PHE A 129 -2.24 16.05 -13.86
C PHE A 129 -1.93 15.96 -15.37
N ALA A 130 -1.93 17.10 -16.03
CA ALA A 130 -1.72 17.23 -17.46
C ALA A 130 -0.27 17.61 -17.79
N GLY A 131 0.13 17.37 -19.04
CA GLY A 131 1.34 17.93 -19.61
C GLY A 131 1.05 19.30 -20.27
N GLU A 132 2.05 19.82 -20.95
CA GLU A 132 1.98 21.13 -21.64
C GLU A 132 2.17 20.94 -23.15
N SER A 133 1.52 21.79 -23.93
CA SER A 133 1.80 21.94 -25.36
C SER A 133 2.04 23.41 -25.67
N PHE A 134 3.03 23.68 -26.51
CA PHE A 134 3.41 25.03 -26.89
C PHE A 134 3.02 25.27 -28.34
N PRO A 135 2.72 26.53 -28.73
CA PRO A 135 2.52 26.90 -30.15
C PRO A 135 3.72 26.44 -30.98
N GLN A 136 3.45 26.15 -32.24
CA GLN A 136 4.52 25.86 -33.19
C GLN A 136 5.32 27.11 -33.47
N GLU A 137 6.61 27.10 -33.11
CA GLU A 137 7.56 28.17 -33.37
C GLU A 137 8.81 27.58 -34.04
N ASP A 138 9.39 28.27 -34.98
CA ASP A 138 10.64 27.89 -35.69
C ASP A 138 10.60 26.47 -36.29
N GLY A 139 9.43 25.99 -36.70
CA GLY A 139 9.26 24.65 -37.27
C GLY A 139 9.20 23.51 -36.26
N PHE A 140 9.18 23.79 -34.96
CA PHE A 140 9.12 22.80 -33.91
C PHE A 140 7.80 22.80 -33.15
N LEU A 141 7.27 21.62 -32.88
CA LEU A 141 6.16 21.38 -31.93
C LEU A 141 6.76 20.85 -30.65
N LYS A 142 6.55 21.57 -29.52
CA LYS A 142 7.01 21.13 -28.19
C LYS A 142 5.83 20.57 -27.40
N ILE A 143 5.98 19.35 -26.90
CA ILE A 143 5.01 18.71 -26.02
C ILE A 143 5.75 18.20 -24.78
N VAL A 144 5.31 18.60 -23.61
CA VAL A 144 5.81 18.09 -22.33
C VAL A 144 4.85 16.99 -21.83
N ARG A 145 5.40 15.83 -21.47
CA ARG A 145 4.67 14.75 -20.83
C ARG A 145 5.31 14.43 -19.50
N ASN A 146 4.47 14.23 -18.49
CA ASN A 146 4.90 13.73 -17.20
C ASN A 146 4.94 12.21 -17.25
N GLU A 147 6.11 11.63 -16.98
CA GLU A 147 6.28 10.18 -16.88
C GLU A 147 6.92 9.83 -15.53
N PRO A 148 6.57 8.69 -14.93
CA PRO A 148 7.23 8.20 -13.72
C PRO A 148 8.69 7.85 -14.04
N LEU A 149 9.55 8.06 -13.05
CA LEU A 149 10.98 7.69 -13.10
C LEU A 149 11.15 6.18 -13.03
#